data_1920889e8ca3ffcdca32a337806b2d07
#
_entry.id   1920889e8ca3ffcdca32a337806b2d07
#
_cell.length_a   1.000
_cell.length_b   1.000
_cell.length_c   1.000
_cell.angle_alpha   90.00
_cell.angle_beta   90.00
_cell.angle_gamma   90.00
#
_symmetry.space_group_name_H-M   'P 1'
#
loop_
_entity.id
_entity.type
_entity.pdbx_description
1 polymer ?
#
loop_
_entity_poly.entity_id
_entity_poly.type
_entity_poly.pdbx_seq_one_letter_code
_entity_poly.pdbx_strand_id
1 'polypeptide(L)'
;MVLEQGDFYPPNQWPTPAPGTPPLLNVRDVLRFATINGAKHLRLDKKTGSLTPGKEADIIILDATAINVAPLNNVPGAVVSLMDRTNVETVIVAGKVRKWKGNLLDVNLGRLRRELENSRDFIFSKAGVPQNLYR
;
A
#
# COMPACT_ATOMS: atom_id res chain seq x y z
N MET A 1 -11.34 -18.36 -18.82
CA MET A 1 -10.21 -19.29 -18.91
C MET A 1 -10.35 -20.23 -17.71
N VAL A 2 -10.77 -21.46 -17.94
CA VAL A 2 -10.84 -22.50 -16.90
C VAL A 2 -9.45 -23.09 -16.83
N LEU A 3 -8.77 -22.92 -15.68
CA LEU A 3 -7.50 -23.62 -15.44
C LEU A 3 -7.81 -25.11 -15.33
N GLU A 4 -7.28 -25.92 -16.23
CA GLU A 4 -7.38 -27.36 -16.12
C GLU A 4 -6.59 -27.84 -14.89
N GLN A 5 -7.05 -28.91 -14.26
CA GLN A 5 -6.57 -29.45 -13.00
C GLN A 5 -5.07 -29.92 -13.01
N GLY A 6 -4.35 -29.66 -14.11
CA GLY A 6 -2.93 -30.00 -14.30
C GLY A 6 -1.95 -28.83 -14.19
N ASP A 7 -2.43 -27.59 -14.13
CA ASP A 7 -1.57 -26.39 -14.23
C ASP A 7 -1.07 -25.87 -12.87
N PHE A 8 -1.42 -26.53 -11.77
CA PHE A 8 -0.95 -26.18 -10.45
C PHE A 8 0.32 -26.96 -10.12
N TYR A 9 1.47 -26.33 -10.27
CA TYR A 9 2.74 -26.90 -9.81
C TYR A 9 2.75 -27.02 -8.29
N PRO A 10 2.88 -28.24 -7.71
CA PRO A 10 3.09 -28.35 -6.27
C PRO A 10 4.40 -27.63 -5.88
N PRO A 11 4.51 -27.13 -4.63
CA PRO A 11 5.64 -26.28 -4.20
C PRO A 11 7.03 -26.88 -4.42
N ASN A 12 7.15 -28.19 -4.55
CA ASN A 12 8.38 -28.94 -4.80
C ASN A 12 8.69 -29.15 -6.29
N GLN A 13 7.84 -28.66 -7.21
CA GLN A 13 8.01 -28.79 -8.67
C GLN A 13 8.19 -27.44 -9.39
N TRP A 14 8.42 -26.37 -8.63
CA TRP A 14 8.81 -25.10 -9.26
C TRP A 14 10.10 -25.29 -10.05
N PRO A 15 10.17 -24.79 -11.28
CA PRO A 15 11.37 -24.90 -12.08
C PRO A 15 12.57 -24.33 -11.30
N THR A 16 13.61 -25.12 -11.20
CA THR A 16 14.87 -24.66 -10.56
C THR A 16 15.42 -23.51 -11.40
N PRO A 17 15.68 -22.34 -10.79
CA PRO A 17 16.28 -21.23 -11.54
C PRO A 17 17.59 -21.67 -12.20
N ALA A 18 17.83 -21.19 -13.41
CA ALA A 18 19.08 -21.48 -14.11
C ALA A 18 20.29 -20.99 -13.28
N PRO A 19 21.44 -21.67 -13.40
CA PRO A 19 22.66 -21.22 -12.70
C PRO A 19 22.96 -19.75 -13.00
N GLY A 20 23.21 -18.94 -11.97
CA GLY A 20 23.44 -17.49 -12.09
C GLY A 20 22.18 -16.62 -12.10
N THR A 21 20.98 -17.21 -12.07
CA THR A 21 19.74 -16.44 -11.88
C THR A 21 19.69 -15.86 -10.46
N PRO A 22 19.39 -14.56 -10.28
CA PRO A 22 19.18 -14.01 -8.95
C PRO A 22 18.06 -14.74 -8.22
N PRO A 23 18.12 -14.89 -6.88
CA PRO A 23 17.07 -15.52 -6.12
C PRO A 23 15.76 -14.75 -6.31
N LEU A 24 14.66 -15.49 -6.44
CA LEU A 24 13.31 -14.89 -6.53
C LEU A 24 13.02 -14.11 -5.23
N LEU A 25 12.50 -12.91 -5.39
CA LEU A 25 12.02 -12.11 -4.27
C LEU A 25 10.82 -12.79 -3.62
N ASN A 26 10.88 -12.95 -2.32
CA ASN A 26 9.75 -13.42 -1.53
C ASN A 26 8.99 -12.24 -0.90
N VAL A 27 7.78 -12.50 -0.42
CA VAL A 27 6.92 -11.44 0.17
C VAL A 27 7.55 -10.73 1.38
N ARG A 28 8.43 -11.42 2.13
CA ARG A 28 9.15 -10.80 3.25
C ARG A 28 10.22 -9.83 2.77
N ASP A 29 10.87 -10.10 1.64
CA ASP A 29 11.82 -9.18 1.03
C ASP A 29 11.12 -7.91 0.57
N VAL A 30 9.93 -8.04 -0.05
CA VAL A 30 9.10 -6.89 -0.45
C VAL A 30 8.73 -6.04 0.76
N LEU A 31 8.29 -6.64 1.86
CA LEU A 31 8.01 -5.91 3.11
C LEU A 31 9.26 -5.21 3.67
N ARG A 32 10.43 -5.85 3.61
CA ARG A 32 11.69 -5.22 4.03
C ARG A 32 12.07 -4.04 3.14
N PHE A 33 11.84 -4.13 1.83
CA PHE A 33 12.07 -2.99 0.92
C PHE A 33 11.13 -1.83 1.24
N ALA A 34 9.86 -2.11 1.51
CA ALA A 34 8.87 -1.11 1.85
C ALA A 34 9.06 -0.48 3.26
N THR A 35 9.91 -1.05 4.10
CA THR A 35 10.13 -0.59 5.48
C THR A 35 11.59 -0.24 5.73
N ILE A 36 12.36 -1.12 6.38
CA ILE A 36 13.71 -0.82 6.85
C ILE A 36 14.70 -0.52 5.72
N ASN A 37 14.59 -1.19 4.56
CA ASN A 37 15.49 -0.93 3.45
C ASN A 37 15.17 0.42 2.77
N GLY A 38 13.88 0.77 2.64
CA GLY A 38 13.45 2.10 2.20
C GLY A 38 13.97 3.20 3.14
N ALA A 39 13.84 2.99 4.45
CA ALA A 39 14.38 3.92 5.45
C ALA A 39 15.90 4.07 5.35
N LYS A 40 16.66 2.97 5.14
CA LYS A 40 18.11 3.00 4.92
C LYS A 40 18.48 3.79 3.67
N HIS A 41 17.77 3.58 2.57
CA HIS A 41 18.00 4.30 1.33
C HIS A 41 17.85 5.82 1.51
N LEU A 42 16.87 6.24 2.32
CA LEU A 42 16.63 7.63 2.67
C LEU A 42 17.49 8.14 3.84
N ARG A 43 18.37 7.31 4.42
CA ARG A 43 19.18 7.60 5.63
C ARG A 43 18.33 7.92 6.87
N LEU A 44 17.14 7.34 6.96
CA LEU A 44 16.19 7.49 8.06
C LEU A 44 16.09 6.26 8.96
N ASP A 45 16.90 5.23 8.72
CA ASP A 45 16.85 3.93 9.41
C ASP A 45 17.16 4.01 10.92
N LYS A 46 17.82 5.07 11.38
CA LYS A 46 17.99 5.37 12.81
C LYS A 46 16.71 5.92 13.46
N LYS A 47 15.83 6.51 12.66
CA LYS A 47 14.59 7.15 13.12
C LYS A 47 13.36 6.28 12.93
N THR A 48 13.23 5.59 11.79
CA THR A 48 12.03 4.86 11.38
C THR A 48 12.36 3.57 10.63
N GLY A 49 11.35 2.91 10.02
CA GLY A 49 11.48 1.71 9.21
C GLY A 49 11.47 0.40 9.99
N SER A 50 11.39 0.44 11.32
CA SER A 50 11.21 -0.74 12.17
C SER A 50 10.56 -0.37 13.50
N LEU A 51 9.80 -1.30 14.08
CA LEU A 51 9.23 -1.17 15.41
C LEU A 51 10.29 -1.51 16.47
N THR A 52 11.18 -0.57 16.71
CA THR A 52 12.29 -0.72 17.65
C THR A 52 12.21 0.39 18.72
N PRO A 53 12.37 0.08 20.01
CA PRO A 53 12.40 1.10 21.06
C PRO A 53 13.41 2.22 20.75
N GLY A 54 13.00 3.47 20.96
CA GLY A 54 13.82 4.65 20.67
C GLY A 54 13.68 5.21 19.25
N LYS A 55 12.91 4.56 18.36
CA LYS A 55 12.54 5.10 17.05
C LYS A 55 11.22 5.85 17.09
N GLU A 56 11.01 6.70 16.09
CA GLU A 56 9.72 7.36 15.86
C GLU A 56 8.64 6.32 15.53
N ALA A 57 7.46 6.50 16.10
CA ALA A 57 6.33 5.61 15.86
C ALA A 57 5.64 5.97 14.54
N ASP A 58 6.18 5.46 13.42
CA ASP A 58 5.54 5.45 12.11
C ASP A 58 4.92 4.07 11.90
N ILE A 59 3.61 3.97 12.09
CA ILE A 59 2.90 2.69 12.16
C ILE A 59 1.65 2.75 11.29
N ILE A 60 1.45 1.68 10.51
CA ILE A 60 0.21 1.44 9.77
C ILE A 60 -0.45 0.19 10.36
N ILE A 61 -1.74 0.29 10.71
CA ILE A 61 -2.56 -0.85 11.10
C ILE A 61 -3.48 -1.17 9.94
N LEU A 62 -3.47 -2.43 9.52
CA LEU A 62 -4.24 -2.93 8.39
C LEU A 62 -5.39 -3.79 8.88
N ASP A 63 -6.58 -3.58 8.32
CA ASP A 63 -7.74 -4.43 8.53
C ASP A 63 -7.63 -5.70 7.68
N ALA A 64 -7.52 -6.84 8.34
CA ALA A 64 -7.44 -8.16 7.72
C ALA A 64 -8.80 -8.90 7.70
N THR A 65 -9.88 -8.25 8.11
CA THR A 65 -11.23 -8.84 8.12
C THR A 65 -12.01 -8.57 6.83
N ALA A 66 -11.50 -7.67 5.99
CA ALA A 66 -12.14 -7.30 4.73
C ALA A 66 -12.18 -8.49 3.74
N ILE A 67 -13.22 -8.52 2.90
CA ILE A 67 -13.51 -9.64 1.99
C ILE A 67 -12.37 -9.91 0.99
N ASN A 68 -11.61 -8.89 0.61
CA ASN A 68 -10.47 -9.03 -0.30
C ASN A 68 -9.29 -9.81 0.31
N VAL A 69 -9.29 -10.02 1.64
CA VAL A 69 -8.23 -10.74 2.38
C VAL A 69 -8.74 -12.01 3.02
N ALA A 70 -10.05 -12.17 3.18
CA ALA A 70 -10.64 -13.33 3.82
C ALA A 70 -10.73 -14.53 2.85
N PRO A 71 -10.45 -15.76 3.30
CA PRO A 71 -9.86 -16.13 4.59
C PRO A 71 -8.35 -15.84 4.64
N LEU A 72 -7.88 -15.30 5.76
CA LEU A 72 -6.48 -14.95 5.94
C LEU A 72 -5.63 -16.20 6.22
N ASN A 73 -4.80 -16.60 5.27
CA ASN A 73 -3.90 -17.75 5.40
C ASN A 73 -2.45 -17.34 5.69
N ASN A 74 -1.97 -16.28 5.06
CA ASN A 74 -0.58 -15.83 5.13
C ASN A 74 -0.53 -14.32 5.25
N VAL A 75 -0.21 -13.79 6.43
CA VAL A 75 -0.20 -12.34 6.68
C VAL A 75 0.75 -11.58 5.75
N PRO A 76 2.04 -11.94 5.62
CA PRO A 76 2.94 -11.25 4.70
C PRO A 76 2.47 -11.30 3.24
N GLY A 77 1.94 -12.44 2.80
CA GLY A 77 1.40 -12.60 1.45
C GLY A 77 0.17 -11.73 1.22
N ALA A 78 -0.75 -11.68 2.18
CA ALA A 78 -1.93 -10.84 2.09
C ALA A 78 -1.57 -9.35 2.01
N VAL A 79 -0.64 -8.88 2.84
CA VAL A 79 -0.19 -7.47 2.83
C VAL A 79 0.42 -7.09 1.48
N VAL A 80 1.18 -7.97 0.86
CA VAL A 80 1.89 -7.66 -0.40
C VAL A 80 0.98 -7.80 -1.63
N SER A 81 0.07 -8.79 -1.61
CA SER A 81 -0.63 -9.21 -2.84
C SER A 81 -2.14 -8.93 -2.85
N LEU A 82 -2.77 -8.80 -1.69
CA LEU A 82 -4.24 -8.69 -1.57
C LEU A 82 -4.70 -7.36 -0.99
N MET A 83 -3.96 -6.81 -0.02
CA MET A 83 -4.34 -5.57 0.66
C MET A 83 -4.08 -4.35 -0.21
N ASP A 84 -4.95 -3.37 -0.09
CA ASP A 84 -4.84 -2.08 -0.73
C ASP A 84 -5.11 -0.92 0.27
N ARG A 85 -5.28 0.30 -0.24
CA ARG A 85 -5.56 1.49 0.58
C ARG A 85 -6.81 1.38 1.44
N THR A 86 -7.78 0.54 1.07
CA THR A 86 -9.05 0.38 1.82
C THR A 86 -8.83 -0.42 3.09
N ASN A 87 -7.82 -1.29 3.12
CA ASN A 87 -7.42 -2.05 4.30
C ASN A 87 -6.66 -1.21 5.33
N VAL A 88 -6.19 0.01 4.98
CA VAL A 88 -5.49 0.87 5.92
C VAL A 88 -6.49 1.47 6.92
N GLU A 89 -6.59 0.88 8.11
CA GLU A 89 -7.48 1.32 9.18
C GLU A 89 -6.91 2.52 9.92
N THR A 90 -5.67 2.42 10.39
CA THR A 90 -5.04 3.44 11.25
C THR A 90 -3.66 3.78 10.71
N VAL A 91 -3.32 5.08 10.75
CA VAL A 91 -2.00 5.60 10.40
C VAL A 91 -1.49 6.48 11.52
N ILE A 92 -0.30 6.17 12.01
CA ILE A 92 0.43 6.94 13.02
C ILE A 92 1.72 7.44 12.36
N VAL A 93 2.01 8.73 12.48
CA VAL A 93 3.23 9.36 11.97
C VAL A 93 3.91 10.12 13.10
N ALA A 94 5.14 9.79 13.40
CA ALA A 94 5.92 10.37 14.51
C ALA A 94 5.12 10.35 15.83
N GLY A 95 4.41 9.25 16.12
CA GLY A 95 3.58 9.08 17.30
C GLY A 95 2.22 9.78 17.26
N LYS A 96 1.90 10.56 16.22
CA LYS A 96 0.60 11.22 16.03
C LYS A 96 -0.34 10.39 15.17
N VAL A 97 -1.54 10.13 15.66
CA VAL A 97 -2.60 9.47 14.86
C VAL A 97 -3.08 10.43 13.79
N ARG A 98 -2.93 10.05 12.51
CA ARG A 98 -3.36 10.84 11.34
C ARG A 98 -4.61 10.27 10.70
N LYS A 99 -4.79 8.95 10.76
CA LYS A 99 -5.98 8.25 10.34
C LYS A 99 -6.40 7.30 11.46
N TRP A 100 -7.68 7.25 11.78
CA TRP A 100 -8.25 6.38 12.81
C TRP A 100 -9.53 5.75 12.30
N LYS A 101 -9.59 4.41 12.36
CA LYS A 101 -10.76 3.64 11.88
C LYS A 101 -11.28 4.13 10.53
N GLY A 102 -10.35 4.27 9.56
CA GLY A 102 -10.68 4.70 8.21
C GLY A 102 -10.82 6.23 8.01
N ASN A 103 -10.94 7.02 9.06
CA ASN A 103 -11.19 8.47 9.00
C ASN A 103 -9.90 9.27 9.16
N LEU A 104 -9.65 10.24 8.27
CA LEU A 104 -8.58 11.22 8.42
C LEU A 104 -8.95 12.24 9.51
N LEU A 105 -8.05 12.49 10.47
CA LEU A 105 -8.35 13.31 11.63
C LEU A 105 -8.11 14.82 11.42
N ASP A 106 -7.05 15.18 10.70
CA ASP A 106 -6.61 16.58 10.56
C ASP A 106 -6.92 17.17 9.18
N VAL A 107 -7.89 16.59 8.45
CA VAL A 107 -8.21 17.00 7.08
C VAL A 107 -9.68 17.39 6.96
N ASN A 108 -9.94 18.63 6.56
CA ASN A 108 -11.27 19.06 6.18
C ASN A 108 -11.52 18.68 4.71
N LEU A 109 -12.07 17.47 4.51
CA LEU A 109 -12.34 16.93 3.17
C LEU A 109 -13.34 17.80 2.37
N GLY A 110 -14.30 18.45 3.06
CA GLY A 110 -15.26 19.34 2.41
C GLY A 110 -14.57 20.61 1.83
N ARG A 111 -13.64 21.17 2.58
CA ARG A 111 -12.83 22.30 2.10
C ARG A 111 -11.93 21.87 0.94
N LEU A 112 -11.21 20.76 1.10
CA LEU A 112 -10.31 20.25 0.06
C LEU A 112 -11.06 19.97 -1.24
N ARG A 113 -12.24 19.36 -1.17
CA ARG A 113 -13.07 19.11 -2.36
C ARG A 113 -13.42 20.40 -3.07
N ARG A 114 -13.90 21.43 -2.35
CA ARG A 114 -14.23 22.74 -2.96
C ARG A 114 -13.01 23.38 -3.62
N GLU A 115 -11.85 23.33 -2.98
CA GLU A 115 -10.61 23.88 -3.54
C GLU A 115 -10.20 23.15 -4.83
N LEU A 116 -10.34 21.82 -4.87
CA LEU A 116 -10.08 21.02 -6.07
C LEU A 116 -11.09 21.32 -7.20
N GLU A 117 -12.37 21.46 -6.87
CA GLU A 117 -13.42 21.82 -7.84
C GLU A 117 -13.18 23.19 -8.42
N ASN A 118 -12.87 24.18 -7.61
CA ASN A 118 -12.51 25.52 -8.05
C ASN A 118 -11.28 25.53 -8.96
N SER A 119 -10.23 24.79 -8.61
CA SER A 119 -9.02 24.63 -9.40
C SER A 119 -9.31 24.00 -10.76
N ARG A 120 -10.11 22.93 -10.77
CA ARG A 120 -10.56 22.28 -12.00
C ARG A 120 -11.31 23.28 -12.89
N ASP A 121 -12.31 23.96 -12.35
CA ASP A 121 -13.17 24.87 -13.09
C ASP A 121 -12.38 26.05 -13.68
N PHE A 122 -11.41 26.54 -12.92
CA PHE A 122 -10.46 27.57 -13.42
C PHE A 122 -9.66 27.05 -14.62
N ILE A 123 -9.09 25.84 -14.54
CA ILE A 123 -8.29 25.25 -15.62
C ILE A 123 -9.15 25.05 -16.87
N PHE A 124 -10.34 24.47 -16.73
CA PHE A 124 -11.25 24.25 -17.87
C PHE A 124 -11.69 25.56 -18.53
N SER A 125 -12.03 26.58 -17.71
CA SER A 125 -12.38 27.89 -18.20
C SER A 125 -11.22 28.54 -18.99
N LYS A 126 -9.99 28.46 -18.47
CA LYS A 126 -8.81 29.03 -19.14
C LYS A 126 -8.40 28.27 -20.39
N ALA A 127 -8.57 26.95 -20.40
CA ALA A 127 -8.27 26.13 -21.56
C ALA A 127 -9.35 26.17 -22.65
N GLY A 128 -10.54 26.73 -22.38
CA GLY A 128 -11.67 26.72 -23.31
C GLY A 128 -12.21 25.33 -23.61
N VAL A 129 -11.97 24.36 -22.72
CA VAL A 129 -12.34 22.96 -22.90
C VAL A 129 -13.63 22.67 -22.10
N PRO A 130 -14.63 21.96 -22.68
CA PRO A 130 -15.84 21.62 -21.95
C PRO A 130 -15.54 20.60 -20.82
N GLN A 131 -16.19 20.76 -19.67
CA GLN A 131 -16.01 19.87 -18.52
C GLN A 131 -16.48 18.44 -18.77
N ASN A 132 -17.45 18.23 -19.66
CA ASN A 132 -17.94 16.92 -20.08
C ASN A 132 -17.35 16.54 -21.44
N LEU A 133 -16.34 15.70 -21.43
CA LEU A 133 -15.71 15.14 -22.64
C LEU A 133 -16.49 13.95 -23.23
N TYR A 134 -17.38 13.36 -22.45
CA TYR A 134 -18.19 12.21 -22.87
C TYR A 134 -19.67 12.64 -22.84
N ARG A 135 -20.22 12.90 -24.00
CA ARG A 135 -21.64 12.99 -24.28
C ARG A 135 -22.05 11.83 -25.15
#